data_0ba3d5f50f0536978a31e94a0ec2c3e0
#
_entry.id   0ba3d5f50f0536978a31e94a0ec2c3e0
#
_cell.length_a   1.000
_cell.length_b   1.000
_cell.length_c   1.000
_cell.angle_alpha   90.00
_cell.angle_beta   90.00
_cell.angle_gamma   90.00
#
_symmetry.space_group_name_H-M   'P 1'
#
loop_
_entity.id
_entity.type
_entity.pdbx_description
1 polymer ?
#
loop_
_entity_poly.entity_id
_entity_poly.type
_entity_poly.pdbx_seq_one_letter_code
_entity_poly.pdbx_strand_id
1 'polypeptide(L)'
;MDWTAQLDGYCERIDPSFWAEPLNAVTNAAFVLVAMLMWGRARSGGGRVLCAVLAVIGVGSFLFHTLATVWASLADTGPIAVFVLSYLYLANRDFLGWSRVGAVLGLVAAIPAIALATPLLARVPFIGISAMYWPVVLLIAGYGVALAR
;
A
#
# COMPACT_ATOMS: atom_id res chain seq x y z
N MET A 1 4.14 -10.41 -22.69
CA MET A 1 3.13 -9.84 -21.77
C MET A 1 2.76 -8.48 -22.33
N ASP A 2 1.51 -8.23 -22.60
CA ASP A 2 1.06 -6.92 -23.11
C ASP A 2 0.83 -5.97 -21.92
N TRP A 3 1.75 -5.02 -21.75
CA TRP A 3 1.72 -4.03 -20.67
C TRP A 3 0.59 -3.00 -20.82
N THR A 4 0.05 -2.87 -22.03
CA THR A 4 -1.01 -1.92 -22.36
C THR A 4 -2.39 -2.56 -22.36
N ALA A 5 -2.47 -3.88 -22.09
CA ALA A 5 -3.74 -4.58 -21.98
C ALA A 5 -4.61 -3.94 -20.90
N GLN A 6 -5.88 -3.72 -21.21
CA GLN A 6 -6.87 -3.15 -20.31
C GLN A 6 -7.24 -4.13 -19.20
N LEU A 7 -7.40 -3.61 -18.00
CA LEU A 7 -7.88 -4.33 -16.83
C LEU A 7 -9.22 -3.73 -16.40
N ASP A 8 -10.20 -4.59 -16.21
CA ASP A 8 -11.52 -4.23 -15.67
C ASP A 8 -11.67 -4.92 -14.31
N GLY A 9 -11.35 -4.21 -13.24
CA GLY A 9 -11.37 -4.76 -11.88
C GLY A 9 -12.31 -4.03 -10.92
N TYR A 10 -12.91 -2.92 -11.34
CA TYR A 10 -13.72 -2.07 -10.47
C TYR A 10 -15.13 -1.87 -11.01
N CYS A 11 -16.12 -1.97 -10.12
CA CYS A 11 -17.54 -1.79 -10.47
C CYS A 11 -17.87 -0.38 -11.01
N GLU A 12 -17.02 0.61 -10.74
CA GLU A 12 -17.19 1.97 -11.27
C GLU A 12 -16.89 2.05 -12.77
N ARG A 13 -16.00 1.17 -13.29
CA ARG A 13 -15.60 1.16 -14.69
C ARG A 13 -16.68 0.48 -15.54
N ILE A 14 -17.26 1.25 -16.44
CA ILE A 14 -18.29 0.78 -17.37
C ILE A 14 -17.85 0.83 -18.85
N ASP A 15 -16.69 1.45 -19.11
CA ASP A 15 -16.11 1.60 -20.46
C ASP A 15 -14.58 1.83 -20.36
N PRO A 16 -13.83 1.82 -21.47
CA PRO A 16 -12.39 2.04 -21.48
C PRO A 16 -11.99 3.53 -21.46
N SER A 17 -12.92 4.46 -21.22
CA SER A 17 -12.60 5.88 -21.22
C SER A 17 -11.69 6.28 -20.05
N PHE A 18 -10.97 7.41 -20.22
CA PHE A 18 -10.07 7.92 -19.20
C PHE A 18 -10.78 8.25 -17.87
N TRP A 19 -12.02 8.70 -17.94
CA TRP A 19 -12.83 9.05 -16.76
C TRP A 19 -13.87 7.99 -16.41
N ALA A 20 -13.62 6.72 -16.72
CA ALA A 20 -14.54 5.64 -16.37
C ALA A 20 -14.62 5.36 -14.85
N GLU A 21 -13.63 5.81 -14.06
CA GLU A 21 -13.60 5.66 -12.61
C GLU A 21 -13.32 7.02 -11.92
N PRO A 22 -14.21 8.02 -12.05
CA PRO A 22 -13.93 9.39 -11.63
C PRO A 22 -13.75 9.54 -10.12
N LEU A 23 -14.53 8.81 -9.30
CA LEU A 23 -14.43 8.87 -7.84
C LEU A 23 -13.13 8.23 -7.37
N ASN A 24 -12.81 7.04 -7.88
CA ASN A 24 -11.55 6.38 -7.56
C ASN A 24 -10.35 7.24 -7.97
N ALA A 25 -10.37 7.80 -9.19
CA ALA A 25 -9.29 8.64 -9.68
C ALA A 25 -9.09 9.90 -8.79
N VAL A 26 -10.16 10.66 -8.53
CA VAL A 26 -10.07 11.94 -7.80
C VAL A 26 -9.72 11.76 -6.33
N THR A 27 -10.26 10.72 -5.67
CA THR A 27 -9.98 10.47 -4.25
C THR A 27 -8.51 10.16 -3.97
N ASN A 28 -7.75 9.69 -4.96
CA ASN A 28 -6.31 9.46 -4.83
C ASN A 28 -5.49 10.75 -4.62
N ALA A 29 -6.06 11.92 -4.94
CA ALA A 29 -5.45 13.20 -4.58
C ALA A 29 -5.24 13.35 -3.06
N ALA A 30 -6.03 12.66 -2.23
CA ALA A 30 -5.88 12.67 -0.79
C ALA A 30 -4.50 12.15 -0.35
N PHE A 31 -3.95 11.13 -1.00
CA PHE A 31 -2.60 10.62 -0.70
C PHE A 31 -1.53 11.68 -0.96
N VAL A 32 -1.62 12.39 -2.07
CA VAL A 32 -0.67 13.46 -2.43
C VAL A 32 -0.79 14.63 -1.46
N LEU A 33 -2.02 15.05 -1.12
CA LEU A 33 -2.26 16.14 -0.17
C LEU A 33 -1.72 15.78 1.23
N VAL A 34 -1.98 14.59 1.73
CA VAL A 34 -1.46 14.12 3.03
C VAL A 34 0.06 14.03 2.99
N ALA A 35 0.65 13.52 1.91
CA ALA A 35 2.09 13.47 1.74
C ALA A 35 2.73 14.85 1.84
N MET A 36 2.18 15.86 1.15
CA MET A 36 2.64 17.25 1.21
C MET A 36 2.51 17.85 2.61
N LEU A 37 1.35 17.66 3.26
CA LEU A 37 1.09 18.18 4.60
C LEU A 37 2.04 17.55 5.65
N MET A 38 2.32 16.26 5.51
CA MET A 38 3.16 15.53 6.44
C MET A 38 4.65 15.72 6.16
N TRP A 39 5.04 16.07 4.95
CA TRP A 39 6.45 16.34 4.59
C TRP A 39 7.09 17.40 5.49
N GLY A 40 6.40 18.51 5.71
CA GLY A 40 6.87 19.58 6.61
C GLY A 40 6.91 19.20 8.09
N ARG A 41 6.12 18.19 8.49
CA ARG A 41 6.07 17.68 9.86
C ARG A 41 7.06 16.54 10.10
N ALA A 42 7.48 15.85 9.04
CA ALA A 42 8.41 14.73 9.12
C ALA A 42 9.82 15.18 9.54
N ARG A 43 10.18 14.88 10.78
CA ARG A 43 11.48 15.26 11.36
C ARG A 43 12.60 14.26 11.05
N SER A 44 12.26 13.01 10.71
CA SER A 44 13.22 11.96 10.38
C SER A 44 13.33 11.73 8.87
N GLY A 45 14.49 11.25 8.40
CA GLY A 45 14.66 10.84 7.01
C GLY A 45 13.68 9.73 6.61
N GLY A 46 13.43 8.77 7.51
CA GLY A 46 12.43 7.70 7.28
C GLY A 46 11.02 8.24 7.09
N GLY A 47 10.60 9.21 7.91
CA GLY A 47 9.30 9.86 7.75
C GLY A 47 9.16 10.58 6.40
N ARG A 48 10.22 11.25 5.93
CA ARG A 48 10.22 11.88 4.61
C ARG A 48 10.15 10.86 3.47
N VAL A 49 10.85 9.72 3.61
CA VAL A 49 10.74 8.62 2.64
C VAL A 49 9.30 8.11 2.56
N LEU A 50 8.63 7.89 3.69
CA LEU A 50 7.21 7.49 3.68
C LEU A 50 6.31 8.54 3.02
N CYS A 51 6.53 9.84 3.26
CA CYS A 51 5.78 10.89 2.57
C CYS A 51 6.02 10.87 1.05
N ALA A 52 7.27 10.70 0.62
CA ALA A 52 7.59 10.61 -0.81
C ALA A 52 6.90 9.41 -1.47
N VAL A 53 6.99 8.22 -0.85
CA VAL A 53 6.32 7.02 -1.36
C VAL A 53 4.81 7.18 -1.36
N LEU A 54 4.23 7.82 -0.35
CA LEU A 54 2.79 8.11 -0.29
C LEU A 54 2.33 9.00 -1.45
N ALA A 55 3.12 10.00 -1.82
CA ALA A 55 2.83 10.82 -2.99
C ALA A 55 2.89 10.00 -4.30
N VAL A 56 3.86 9.09 -4.42
CA VAL A 56 3.98 8.19 -5.57
C VAL A 56 2.78 7.24 -5.63
N ILE A 57 2.29 6.73 -4.49
CA ILE A 57 1.05 5.93 -4.43
C ILE A 57 -0.11 6.74 -5.01
N GLY A 58 -0.31 7.99 -4.57
CA GLY A 58 -1.41 8.82 -5.06
C GLY A 58 -1.38 9.03 -6.58
N VAL A 59 -0.18 9.26 -7.14
CA VAL A 59 0.00 9.40 -8.59
C VAL A 59 -0.20 8.07 -9.32
N GLY A 60 0.39 6.98 -8.82
CA GLY A 60 0.27 5.65 -9.42
C GLY A 60 -1.17 5.15 -9.44
N SER A 61 -1.89 5.33 -8.33
CA SER A 61 -3.29 4.96 -8.20
C SER A 61 -4.18 5.81 -9.11
N PHE A 62 -3.94 7.12 -9.20
CA PHE A 62 -4.63 7.97 -10.20
C PHE A 62 -4.44 7.46 -11.62
N LEU A 63 -3.20 7.12 -12.00
CA LEU A 63 -2.91 6.57 -13.33
C LEU A 63 -3.62 5.23 -13.57
N PHE A 64 -3.70 4.37 -12.55
CA PHE A 64 -4.42 3.11 -12.70
C PHE A 64 -5.91 3.32 -12.88
N HIS A 65 -6.55 4.17 -12.08
CA HIS A 65 -7.98 4.44 -12.18
C HIS A 65 -8.39 5.27 -13.42
N THR A 66 -7.43 5.88 -14.10
CA THR A 66 -7.70 6.56 -15.38
C THR A 66 -7.38 5.71 -16.60
N LEU A 67 -6.25 4.98 -16.60
CA LEU A 67 -5.76 4.23 -17.76
C LEU A 67 -6.13 2.76 -17.72
N ALA A 68 -6.32 2.18 -16.54
CA ALA A 68 -6.68 0.78 -16.26
C ALA A 68 -5.88 -0.25 -17.09
N THR A 69 -4.56 -0.07 -17.15
CA THR A 69 -3.65 -0.96 -17.88
C THR A 69 -2.78 -1.78 -16.94
N VAL A 70 -2.19 -2.86 -17.44
CA VAL A 70 -1.28 -3.72 -16.66
C VAL A 70 -0.14 -2.92 -16.05
N TRP A 71 0.53 -2.03 -16.81
CA TRP A 71 1.61 -1.21 -16.27
C TRP A 71 1.12 -0.21 -15.21
N ALA A 72 -0.06 0.37 -15.40
CA ALA A 72 -0.63 1.31 -14.44
C ALA A 72 -1.03 0.62 -13.12
N SER A 73 -1.50 -0.64 -13.19
CA SER A 73 -1.72 -1.47 -12.01
C SER A 73 -0.46 -1.72 -11.21
N LEU A 74 0.69 -1.90 -11.87
CA LEU A 74 1.98 -2.02 -11.19
C LEU A 74 2.46 -0.68 -10.62
N ALA A 75 2.16 0.43 -11.30
CA ALA A 75 2.46 1.78 -10.80
C ALA A 75 1.63 2.13 -9.55
N ASP A 76 0.45 1.54 -9.39
CA ASP A 76 -0.39 1.63 -8.20
C ASP A 76 0.12 0.71 -7.08
N THR A 77 0.17 -0.60 -7.34
CA THR A 77 0.43 -1.62 -6.31
C THR A 77 1.89 -1.68 -5.85
N GLY A 78 2.84 -1.39 -6.73
CA GLY A 78 4.27 -1.42 -6.42
C GLY A 78 4.66 -0.45 -5.29
N PRO A 79 4.31 0.84 -5.39
CA PRO A 79 4.60 1.80 -4.33
C PRO A 79 3.90 1.47 -3.01
N ILE A 80 2.71 0.86 -3.02
CA ILE A 80 2.03 0.39 -1.81
C ILE A 80 2.89 -0.66 -1.10
N ALA A 81 3.42 -1.64 -1.83
CA ALA A 81 4.33 -2.63 -1.26
C ALA A 81 5.58 -1.98 -0.67
N VAL A 82 6.20 -1.02 -1.37
CA VAL A 82 7.37 -0.27 -0.88
C VAL A 82 7.01 0.51 0.40
N PHE A 83 5.84 1.13 0.46
CA PHE A 83 5.38 1.86 1.64
C PHE A 83 5.26 0.94 2.85
N VAL A 84 4.57 -0.20 2.69
CA VAL A 84 4.37 -1.19 3.77
C VAL A 84 5.71 -1.72 4.28
N LEU A 85 6.60 -2.11 3.38
CA LEU A 85 7.92 -2.63 3.74
C LEU A 85 8.77 -1.56 4.45
N SER A 86 8.75 -0.31 3.97
CA SER A 86 9.45 0.81 4.61
C SER A 86 8.88 1.10 5.99
N TYR A 87 7.54 1.10 6.13
CA TYR A 87 6.88 1.31 7.41
C TYR A 87 7.27 0.22 8.43
N LEU A 88 7.20 -1.05 8.04
CA LEU A 88 7.57 -2.16 8.93
C LEU A 88 9.03 -2.08 9.36
N TYR A 89 9.94 -1.75 8.44
CA TYR A 89 11.35 -1.57 8.79
C TYR A 89 11.54 -0.45 9.81
N LEU A 90 10.93 0.71 9.57
CA LEU A 90 11.04 1.87 10.46
C LEU A 90 10.37 1.60 11.81
N ALA A 91 9.22 0.91 11.82
CA ALA A 91 8.55 0.53 13.05
C ALA A 91 9.42 -0.40 13.91
N ASN A 92 10.01 -1.42 13.32
CA ASN A 92 10.94 -2.32 14.03
C ASN A 92 12.15 -1.58 14.57
N ARG A 93 12.78 -0.72 13.76
CA ARG A 93 14.01 -0.05 14.11
C ARG A 93 13.79 1.11 15.07
N ASP A 94 12.87 2.02 14.76
CA ASP A 94 12.77 3.33 15.41
C ASP A 94 11.83 3.31 16.62
N PHE A 95 10.83 2.42 16.62
CA PHE A 95 9.86 2.33 17.73
C PHE A 95 10.08 1.11 18.61
N LEU A 96 10.39 -0.07 18.05
CA LEU A 96 10.67 -1.27 18.84
C LEU A 96 12.14 -1.40 19.22
N GLY A 97 13.02 -0.49 18.76
CA GLY A 97 14.43 -0.45 19.14
C GLY A 97 15.27 -1.61 18.60
N TRP A 98 14.82 -2.30 17.55
CA TRP A 98 15.55 -3.42 16.98
C TRP A 98 16.82 -2.95 16.28
N SER A 99 17.86 -3.79 16.27
CA SER A 99 19.04 -3.57 15.44
C SER A 99 18.63 -3.51 13.95
N ARG A 100 19.47 -2.91 13.09
CA ARG A 100 19.22 -2.87 11.65
C ARG A 100 19.03 -4.26 11.07
N VAL A 101 19.83 -5.22 11.49
CA VAL A 101 19.71 -6.62 11.04
C VAL A 101 18.40 -7.24 11.54
N GLY A 102 18.06 -7.03 12.82
CA GLY A 102 16.78 -7.49 13.37
C GLY A 102 15.58 -6.91 12.65
N ALA A 103 15.61 -5.60 12.34
CA ALA A 103 14.52 -4.94 11.58
C ALA A 103 14.36 -5.55 10.17
N VAL A 104 15.45 -5.85 9.47
CA VAL A 104 15.43 -6.52 8.17
C VAL A 104 14.92 -7.96 8.30
N LEU A 105 15.37 -8.71 9.30
CA LEU A 105 14.89 -10.08 9.52
C LEU A 105 13.39 -10.11 9.83
N GLY A 106 12.88 -9.16 10.63
CA GLY A 106 11.46 -9.01 10.88
C GLY A 106 10.65 -8.73 9.61
N LEU A 107 11.20 -7.89 8.73
CA LEU A 107 10.63 -7.61 7.42
C LEU A 107 10.58 -8.88 6.54
N VAL A 108 11.70 -9.59 6.44
CA VAL A 108 11.79 -10.84 5.66
C VAL A 108 10.82 -11.90 6.20
N ALA A 109 10.64 -11.97 7.52
CA ALA A 109 9.68 -12.88 8.14
C ALA A 109 8.22 -12.48 7.90
N ALA A 110 7.92 -11.18 7.74
CA ALA A 110 6.56 -10.70 7.47
C ALA A 110 6.06 -11.14 6.08
N ILE A 111 6.95 -11.25 5.08
CA ILE A 111 6.56 -11.64 3.71
C ILE A 111 5.90 -13.01 3.65
N PRO A 112 6.54 -14.12 4.12
CA PRO A 112 5.90 -15.43 4.13
C PRO A 112 4.70 -15.48 5.07
N ALA A 113 4.70 -14.74 6.19
CA ALA A 113 3.56 -14.67 7.08
C ALA A 113 2.32 -14.10 6.38
N ILE A 114 2.48 -13.01 5.62
CA ILE A 114 1.41 -12.42 4.79
C ILE A 114 0.95 -13.41 3.71
N ALA A 115 1.90 -14.04 3.01
CA ALA A 115 1.59 -15.00 1.95
C ALA A 115 0.80 -16.22 2.46
N LEU A 116 1.13 -16.72 3.64
CA LEU A 116 0.44 -17.86 4.27
C LEU A 116 -0.93 -17.46 4.87
N ALA A 117 -1.05 -16.24 5.41
CA ALA A 117 -2.30 -15.75 5.99
C ALA A 117 -3.38 -15.45 4.92
N THR A 118 -2.97 -14.96 3.75
CA THR A 118 -3.90 -14.57 2.67
C THR A 118 -4.88 -15.69 2.27
N PRO A 119 -4.46 -16.93 1.93
CA PRO A 119 -5.40 -18.00 1.56
C PRO A 119 -6.28 -18.46 2.72
N LEU A 120 -5.83 -18.29 3.97
CA LEU A 120 -6.65 -18.60 5.14
C LEU A 120 -7.77 -17.57 5.30
N LEU A 121 -7.44 -16.31 5.15
CA LEU A 121 -8.40 -15.21 5.23
C LEU A 121 -9.39 -15.21 4.04
N ALA A 122 -8.97 -15.67 2.88
CA ALA A 122 -9.85 -15.83 1.72
C ALA A 122 -10.99 -16.83 1.95
N ARG A 123 -10.86 -17.73 2.95
CA ARG A 123 -11.92 -18.68 3.32
C ARG A 123 -12.97 -18.06 4.24
N VAL A 124 -12.71 -16.88 4.78
CA VAL A 124 -13.67 -16.19 5.66
C VAL A 124 -14.78 -15.56 4.82
N PRO A 125 -16.06 -15.87 5.11
CA PRO A 125 -17.18 -15.27 4.41
C PRO A 125 -17.09 -13.73 4.45
N PHE A 126 -17.53 -13.07 3.38
CA PHE A 126 -17.59 -11.62 3.21
C PHE A 126 -16.24 -10.89 3.00
N ILE A 127 -15.08 -11.52 3.23
CA ILE A 127 -13.79 -10.92 2.96
C ILE A 127 -13.49 -10.87 1.45
N GLY A 128 -13.81 -11.95 0.72
CA GLY A 128 -13.71 -12.00 -0.74
C GLY A 128 -12.32 -11.58 -1.27
N ILE A 129 -12.32 -10.75 -2.29
CA ILE A 129 -11.11 -10.24 -2.95
C ILE A 129 -10.25 -9.39 -2.00
N SER A 130 -10.84 -8.81 -0.95
CA SER A 130 -10.10 -8.02 0.04
C SER A 130 -9.16 -8.87 0.91
N ALA A 131 -9.23 -10.20 0.84
CA ALA A 131 -8.39 -11.10 1.61
C ALA A 131 -6.88 -10.84 1.44
N MET A 132 -6.46 -10.32 0.30
CA MET A 132 -5.06 -9.96 0.02
C MET A 132 -4.54 -8.80 0.88
N TYR A 133 -5.41 -7.91 1.34
CA TYR A 133 -5.04 -6.74 2.14
C TYR A 133 -5.10 -7.00 3.65
N TRP A 134 -5.95 -7.92 4.09
CA TRP A 134 -6.19 -8.18 5.50
C TRP A 134 -4.95 -8.56 6.32
N PRO A 135 -4.02 -9.40 5.83
CA PRO A 135 -2.81 -9.72 6.59
C PRO A 135 -1.99 -8.47 6.92
N VAL A 136 -1.90 -7.52 5.98
CA VAL A 136 -1.19 -6.25 6.17
C VAL A 136 -1.93 -5.37 7.18
N VAL A 137 -3.26 -5.29 7.08
CA VAL A 137 -4.09 -4.53 8.03
C VAL A 137 -3.93 -5.07 9.45
N LEU A 138 -4.00 -6.39 9.63
CA LEU A 138 -3.83 -7.03 10.93
C LEU A 138 -2.41 -6.83 11.49
N LEU A 139 -1.41 -6.88 10.62
CA LEU A 139 -0.02 -6.63 11.01
C LEU A 139 0.14 -5.18 11.51
N ILE A 140 -0.34 -4.19 10.77
CA ILE A 140 -0.29 -2.77 11.17
C ILE A 140 -1.07 -2.55 12.47
N ALA A 141 -2.25 -3.14 12.62
CA ALA A 141 -3.03 -3.07 13.85
C ALA A 141 -2.26 -3.69 15.04
N GLY A 142 -1.59 -4.83 14.84
CA GLY A 142 -0.74 -5.46 15.84
C GLY A 142 0.42 -4.56 16.29
N TYR A 143 1.08 -3.86 15.34
CA TYR A 143 2.08 -2.84 15.66
C TYR A 143 1.46 -1.68 16.47
N GLY A 144 0.28 -1.20 16.06
CA GLY A 144 -0.44 -0.15 16.80
C GLY A 144 -0.68 -0.52 18.25
N VAL A 145 -1.16 -1.75 18.50
CA VAL A 145 -1.37 -2.28 19.86
C VAL A 145 -0.05 -2.42 20.63
N ALA A 146 1.01 -2.92 19.99
CA ALA A 146 2.31 -3.09 20.62
C ALA A 146 2.94 -1.75 21.04
N LEU A 147 2.72 -0.70 20.25
CA LEU A 147 3.27 0.65 20.49
C LEU A 147 2.40 1.50 21.42
N ALA A 148 1.14 1.12 21.66
CA ALA A 148 0.25 1.80 22.61
C ALA A 148 0.49 1.41 24.08
N ARG A 149 1.38 0.44 24.33
CA ARG A 149 1.78 -0.03 25.66
C ARG A 149 3.03 0.67 26.16
#